data_31c95b01489dd6886f31a19f91df845e
#
_entry.id   31c95b01489dd6886f31a19f91df845e
#
_cell.length_a   1.000
_cell.length_b   1.000
_cell.length_c   1.000
_cell.angle_alpha   90.00
_cell.angle_beta   90.00
_cell.angle_gamma   90.00
#
_symmetry.space_group_name_H-M   'P 1'
#
loop_
_entity.id
_entity.type
_entity.pdbx_description
1 polymer ?
#
loop_
_entity_poly.entity_id
_entity_poly.type
_entity_poly.pdbx_seq_one_letter_code
_entity_poly.pdbx_strand_id
1 'polypeptide(L)'
;NRSGTTHIVALSGYNISIIGWTLTGILGLFFRRRWAFYLRLFAIPLFVIMTGAEASVVRAGIMGMIVLLAQKQSRLYSVRNAVTITALLMLVVNPKLLVFDLGFQLSFAALLGIVYLFPYLERRLKWQDKEGSVFELKKTGLQTFSAQLAVAPILLIKVGYLSATALIANILILTFIPL
;
A
#
# COMPACT_ATOMS: atom_id res chain seq x y z
N ASN A 1 7.47 1.79 -26.07
CA ASN A 1 6.62 1.07 -25.13
C ASN A 1 5.39 1.93 -24.81
N ARG A 2 4.34 1.80 -25.66
CA ARG A 2 3.11 2.62 -25.61
C ARG A 2 1.98 2.03 -24.75
N SER A 3 2.21 0.91 -24.08
CA SER A 3 1.12 0.18 -23.40
C SER A 3 0.93 0.52 -21.91
N GLY A 4 1.78 1.33 -21.30
CA GLY A 4 1.62 1.72 -19.87
C GLY A 4 1.63 0.54 -18.87
N THR A 5 1.81 -0.69 -19.36
CA THR A 5 1.74 -1.91 -18.55
C THR A 5 3.00 -2.18 -17.72
N THR A 6 4.06 -1.42 -17.90
CA THR A 6 5.28 -1.51 -17.07
C THR A 6 5.01 -1.22 -15.59
N HIS A 7 3.97 -0.44 -15.26
CA HIS A 7 3.55 -0.21 -13.88
C HIS A 7 2.85 -1.41 -13.24
N ILE A 8 2.31 -2.35 -14.02
CA ILE A 8 1.63 -3.56 -13.49
C ILE A 8 2.67 -4.59 -13.01
N VAL A 9 3.85 -4.61 -13.66
CA VAL A 9 4.98 -5.47 -13.28
C VAL A 9 5.84 -4.84 -12.16
N ALA A 10 5.65 -3.54 -11.89
CA ALA A 10 6.34 -2.89 -10.79
C ALA A 10 5.96 -3.59 -9.46
N LEU A 11 6.98 -4.07 -8.77
CA LEU A 11 6.87 -4.68 -7.45
C LEU A 11 6.09 -3.75 -6.52
N SER A 12 4.81 -4.05 -6.33
CA SER A 12 3.90 -3.22 -5.52
C SER A 12 3.86 -3.71 -4.07
N GLY A 13 3.40 -2.86 -3.17
CA GLY A 13 3.15 -3.25 -1.78
C GLY A 13 2.25 -4.49 -1.62
N TYR A 14 1.44 -4.81 -2.65
CA TYR A 14 0.63 -6.02 -2.74
C TYR A 14 1.49 -7.30 -2.75
N ASN A 15 2.63 -7.31 -3.46
CA ASN A 15 3.54 -8.46 -3.47
C ASN A 15 4.13 -8.74 -2.09
N ILE A 16 4.41 -7.69 -1.30
CA ILE A 16 4.87 -7.85 0.09
C ILE A 16 3.76 -8.44 0.97
N SER A 17 2.52 -8.01 0.76
CA SER A 17 1.37 -8.55 1.50
C SER A 17 1.15 -10.03 1.17
N ILE A 18 1.20 -10.43 -0.10
CA ILE A 18 1.09 -11.83 -0.52
C ILE A 18 2.23 -12.66 0.09
N ILE A 19 3.47 -12.19 -0.01
CA ILE A 19 4.62 -12.89 0.56
C ILE A 19 4.48 -13.00 2.07
N GLY A 20 4.06 -11.93 2.74
CA GLY A 20 3.77 -11.93 4.17
C GLY A 20 2.68 -12.95 4.55
N TRP A 21 1.59 -13.02 3.79
CA TRP A 21 0.50 -13.98 4.00
C TRP A 21 0.93 -15.41 3.73
N THR A 22 1.59 -15.66 2.61
CA THR A 22 2.08 -17.00 2.22
C THR A 22 3.11 -17.52 3.22
N LEU A 23 4.07 -16.68 3.61
CA LEU A 23 5.02 -16.99 4.68
C LEU A 23 4.31 -17.23 6.04
N THR A 24 3.24 -16.48 6.31
CA THR A 24 2.45 -16.67 7.53
C THR A 24 1.77 -18.02 7.55
N GLY A 25 1.15 -18.44 6.44
CA GLY A 25 0.50 -19.73 6.30
C GLY A 25 1.49 -20.90 6.40
N ILE A 26 2.55 -20.85 5.60
CA ILE A 26 3.56 -21.93 5.51
C ILE A 26 4.36 -22.05 6.82
N LEU A 27 4.87 -20.93 7.33
CA LEU A 27 5.69 -20.94 8.55
C LEU A 27 4.87 -21.24 9.81
N GLY A 28 3.58 -20.88 9.81
CA GLY A 28 2.66 -21.20 10.90
C GLY A 28 2.37 -22.69 11.04
N LEU A 29 2.47 -23.47 9.95
CA LEU A 29 2.29 -24.92 9.95
C LEU A 29 3.52 -25.66 10.48
N PHE A 30 4.74 -25.16 10.22
CA PHE A 30 5.98 -25.86 10.51
C PHE A 30 6.73 -25.38 11.77
N PHE A 31 6.50 -24.13 12.21
CA PHE A 31 7.28 -23.54 13.28
C PHE A 31 6.43 -23.06 14.46
N ARG A 32 6.98 -23.19 15.68
CA ARG A 32 6.41 -22.62 16.90
C ARG A 32 6.20 -21.09 16.69
N ARG A 33 5.09 -20.56 17.18
CA ARG A 33 4.65 -19.15 17.03
C ARG A 33 5.75 -18.09 17.25
N ARG A 34 6.71 -18.35 18.15
CA ARG A 34 7.85 -17.46 18.40
C ARG A 34 8.84 -17.40 17.21
N TRP A 35 9.20 -18.58 16.66
CA TRP A 35 10.12 -18.65 15.54
C TRP A 35 9.51 -18.11 14.25
N ALA A 36 8.26 -18.37 14.01
CA ALA A 36 7.51 -17.83 12.88
C ALA A 36 7.49 -16.28 12.90
N PHE A 37 7.41 -15.65 14.08
CA PHE A 37 7.50 -14.20 14.20
C PHE A 37 8.87 -13.66 13.77
N TYR A 38 9.96 -14.21 14.30
CA TYR A 38 11.32 -13.74 13.95
C TYR A 38 11.67 -14.00 12.49
N LEU A 39 11.24 -15.13 11.93
CA LEU A 39 11.41 -15.43 10.50
C LEU A 39 10.71 -14.39 9.61
N ARG A 40 9.47 -14.01 9.94
CA ARG A 40 8.77 -12.94 9.20
C ARG A 40 9.46 -11.59 9.34
N LEU A 41 9.89 -11.26 10.55
CA LEU A 41 10.59 -10.00 10.81
C LEU A 41 11.91 -9.90 10.02
N PHE A 42 12.56 -11.03 9.77
CA PHE A 42 13.79 -11.11 8.96
C PHE A 42 13.48 -11.18 7.45
N ALA A 43 12.44 -11.88 7.05
CA ALA A 43 12.08 -12.07 5.64
C ALA A 43 11.68 -10.75 4.94
N ILE A 44 11.00 -9.84 5.65
CA ILE A 44 10.59 -8.55 5.08
C ILE A 44 11.80 -7.71 4.63
N PRO A 45 12.80 -7.39 5.47
CA PRO A 45 13.96 -6.62 5.03
C PRO A 45 14.80 -7.37 3.99
N LEU A 46 14.91 -8.68 4.07
CA LEU A 46 15.59 -9.48 3.06
C LEU A 46 14.90 -9.31 1.68
N PHE A 47 13.58 -9.38 1.64
CA PHE A 47 12.82 -9.15 0.41
C PHE A 47 13.01 -7.73 -0.13
N VAL A 48 12.97 -6.72 0.74
CA VAL A 48 13.22 -5.31 0.36
C VAL A 48 14.60 -5.17 -0.29
N ILE A 49 15.63 -5.81 0.26
CA ILE A 49 16.99 -5.77 -0.31
C ILE A 49 17.03 -6.49 -1.66
N MET A 50 16.42 -7.66 -1.77
CA MET A 50 16.37 -8.44 -3.02
C MET A 50 15.64 -7.71 -4.15
N THR A 51 14.69 -6.85 -3.85
CA THR A 51 13.96 -6.05 -4.84
C THR A 51 14.64 -4.73 -5.20
N GLY A 52 15.87 -4.49 -4.71
CA GLY A 52 16.63 -3.28 -5.00
C GLY A 52 16.24 -2.07 -4.15
N ALA A 53 15.52 -2.28 -3.05
CA ALA A 53 15.11 -1.24 -2.09
C ALA A 53 14.34 -0.05 -2.73
N GLU A 54 13.49 -0.34 -3.72
CA GLU A 54 12.61 0.67 -4.31
C GLU A 54 11.75 1.34 -3.22
N ALA A 55 11.53 2.66 -3.31
CA ALA A 55 10.87 3.42 -2.24
C ALA A 55 9.47 2.90 -1.87
N SER A 56 8.70 2.41 -2.85
CA SER A 56 7.38 1.80 -2.64
C SER A 56 7.47 0.50 -1.82
N VAL A 57 8.50 -0.31 -2.08
CA VAL A 57 8.76 -1.59 -1.41
C VAL A 57 9.31 -1.35 0.00
N VAL A 58 10.24 -0.41 0.16
CA VAL A 58 10.76 0.01 1.48
C VAL A 58 9.64 0.47 2.39
N ARG A 59 8.75 1.35 1.89
CA ARG A 59 7.58 1.81 2.64
C ARG A 59 6.72 0.64 3.09
N ALA A 60 6.35 -0.26 2.17
CA ALA A 60 5.50 -1.39 2.49
C ALA A 60 6.19 -2.36 3.48
N GLY A 61 7.51 -2.53 3.38
CA GLY A 61 8.31 -3.30 4.32
C GLY A 61 8.30 -2.71 5.73
N ILE A 62 8.53 -1.40 5.86
CA ILE A 62 8.50 -0.72 7.17
C ILE A 62 7.09 -0.81 7.78
N MET A 63 6.03 -0.54 7.01
CA MET A 63 4.66 -0.66 7.49
C MET A 63 4.33 -2.10 7.91
N GLY A 64 4.76 -3.11 7.13
CA GLY A 64 4.61 -4.52 7.47
C GLY A 64 5.30 -4.89 8.78
N MET A 65 6.51 -4.39 9.03
CA MET A 65 7.22 -4.57 10.32
C MET A 65 6.45 -3.92 11.48
N ILE A 66 5.91 -2.70 11.29
CA ILE A 66 5.09 -2.04 12.32
C ILE A 66 3.86 -2.87 12.66
N VAL A 67 3.17 -3.43 11.65
CA VAL A 67 2.02 -4.34 11.86
C VAL A 67 2.43 -5.56 12.69
N LEU A 68 3.52 -6.23 12.33
CA LEU A 68 4.01 -7.40 13.07
C LEU A 68 4.35 -7.06 14.53
N LEU A 69 5.00 -5.92 14.77
CA LEU A 69 5.33 -5.48 16.12
C LEU A 69 4.08 -5.12 16.94
N ALA A 70 3.09 -4.45 16.33
CA ALA A 70 1.81 -4.16 16.98
C ALA A 70 1.07 -5.43 17.38
N GLN A 71 1.01 -6.42 16.49
CA GLN A 71 0.41 -7.73 16.78
C GLN A 71 1.10 -8.46 17.93
N LYS A 72 2.44 -8.43 18.00
CA LYS A 72 3.19 -9.05 19.10
C LYS A 72 2.89 -8.41 20.44
N GLN A 73 2.68 -7.09 20.46
CA GLN A 73 2.40 -6.33 21.70
C GLN A 73 0.91 -6.25 22.04
N SER A 74 0.03 -6.95 21.29
CA SER A 74 -1.43 -6.86 21.43
C SER A 74 -1.95 -5.41 21.41
N ARG A 75 -1.29 -4.54 20.67
CA ARG A 75 -1.68 -3.14 20.50
C ARG A 75 -2.50 -2.95 19.24
N LEU A 76 -3.46 -2.03 19.30
CA LEU A 76 -4.23 -1.64 18.14
C LEU A 76 -3.31 -0.97 17.10
N TYR A 77 -3.31 -1.53 15.89
CA TYR A 77 -2.59 -0.95 14.76
C TYR A 77 -3.32 0.30 14.25
N SER A 78 -2.62 1.43 14.22
CA SER A 78 -3.14 2.66 13.62
C SER A 78 -2.42 2.94 12.30
N VAL A 79 -3.16 2.87 11.20
CA VAL A 79 -2.63 3.14 9.86
C VAL A 79 -2.05 4.55 9.78
N ARG A 80 -2.70 5.54 10.40
CA ARG A 80 -2.22 6.94 10.41
C ARG A 80 -0.83 7.05 11.02
N ASN A 81 -0.65 6.48 12.20
CA ASN A 81 0.63 6.50 12.90
C ASN A 81 1.71 5.73 12.12
N ALA A 82 1.35 4.58 11.54
CA ALA A 82 2.27 3.79 10.74
C ALA A 82 2.76 4.56 9.50
N VAL A 83 1.87 5.23 8.78
CA VAL A 83 2.22 6.07 7.62
C VAL A 83 3.16 7.20 8.04
N THR A 84 2.84 7.91 9.13
CA THR A 84 3.66 9.02 9.64
C THR A 84 5.05 8.56 10.07
N ILE A 85 5.13 7.47 10.85
CA ILE A 85 6.42 6.89 11.30
C ILE A 85 7.24 6.42 10.10
N THR A 86 6.62 5.75 9.14
CA THR A 86 7.29 5.26 7.93
C THR A 86 7.85 6.42 7.10
N ALA A 87 7.04 7.47 6.87
CA ALA A 87 7.50 8.66 6.17
C ALA A 87 8.69 9.31 6.89
N LEU A 88 8.60 9.48 8.20
CA LEU A 88 9.67 10.06 9.01
C LEU A 88 10.96 9.24 8.88
N LEU A 89 10.89 7.93 9.08
CA LEU A 89 12.05 7.04 8.98
C LEU A 89 12.71 7.12 7.60
N MET A 90 11.93 7.07 6.52
CA MET A 90 12.46 7.15 5.16
C MET A 90 13.10 8.51 4.88
N LEU A 91 12.53 9.62 5.35
CA LEU A 91 13.04 10.97 5.14
C LEU A 91 14.28 11.29 6.01
N VAL A 92 14.37 10.72 7.21
CA VAL A 92 15.58 10.82 8.04
C VAL A 92 16.76 10.14 7.38
N VAL A 93 16.54 8.98 6.75
CA VAL A 93 17.59 8.25 6.02
C VAL A 93 17.97 8.96 4.72
N ASN A 94 16.98 9.42 3.96
CA ASN A 94 17.23 10.11 2.70
C ASN A 94 16.16 11.19 2.42
N PRO A 95 16.42 12.46 2.79
CA PRO A 95 15.47 13.55 2.59
C PRO A 95 15.21 13.87 1.11
N LYS A 96 16.10 13.44 0.20
CA LYS A 96 15.93 13.65 -1.24
C LYS A 96 14.74 12.89 -1.82
N LEU A 97 14.27 11.83 -1.15
CA LEU A 97 13.10 11.07 -1.57
C LEU A 97 11.85 11.94 -1.72
N LEU A 98 11.70 12.96 -0.88
CA LEU A 98 10.54 13.85 -0.93
C LEU A 98 10.41 14.61 -2.26
N VAL A 99 11.52 15.00 -2.87
CA VAL A 99 11.55 15.86 -4.06
C VAL A 99 11.82 15.10 -5.35
N PHE A 100 12.72 14.12 -5.30
CA PHE A 100 13.27 13.48 -6.49
C PHE A 100 12.69 12.09 -6.76
N ASP A 101 12.10 11.41 -5.77
CA ASP A 101 11.57 10.07 -5.96
C ASP A 101 10.06 10.09 -6.20
N LEU A 102 9.66 9.81 -7.46
CA LEU A 102 8.25 9.73 -7.84
C LEU A 102 7.54 8.56 -7.17
N GLY A 103 8.22 7.44 -6.98
CA GLY A 103 7.66 6.25 -6.31
C GLY A 103 7.28 6.57 -4.86
N PHE A 104 8.15 7.29 -4.14
CA PHE A 104 7.85 7.80 -2.81
C PHE A 104 6.63 8.72 -2.83
N GLN A 105 6.65 9.77 -3.68
CA GLN A 105 5.58 10.77 -3.75
C GLN A 105 4.22 10.15 -4.07
N LEU A 106 4.14 9.34 -5.12
CA LEU A 106 2.89 8.71 -5.57
C LEU A 106 2.36 7.73 -4.53
N SER A 107 3.23 6.94 -3.93
CA SER A 107 2.84 5.93 -2.95
C SER A 107 2.33 6.53 -1.64
N PHE A 108 2.95 7.60 -1.15
CA PHE A 108 2.45 8.31 0.04
C PHE A 108 1.21 9.13 -0.26
N ALA A 109 1.13 9.78 -1.44
CA ALA A 109 -0.10 10.47 -1.85
C ALA A 109 -1.30 9.53 -1.93
N ALA A 110 -1.14 8.33 -2.53
CA ALA A 110 -2.19 7.32 -2.57
C ALA A 110 -2.63 6.90 -1.16
N LEU A 111 -1.67 6.62 -0.26
CA LEU A 111 -1.99 6.28 1.14
C LEU A 111 -2.72 7.40 1.87
N LEU A 112 -2.29 8.64 1.71
CA LEU A 112 -2.97 9.79 2.31
C LEU A 112 -4.39 9.93 1.75
N GLY A 113 -4.58 9.68 0.45
CA GLY A 113 -5.90 9.63 -0.17
C GLY A 113 -6.81 8.59 0.49
N ILE A 114 -6.29 7.38 0.71
CA ILE A 114 -7.03 6.30 1.37
C ILE A 114 -7.31 6.62 2.85
N VAL A 115 -6.35 7.18 3.56
CA VAL A 115 -6.46 7.40 5.02
C VAL A 115 -7.34 8.61 5.38
N TYR A 116 -7.34 9.64 4.56
CA TYR A 116 -8.05 10.90 4.86
C TYR A 116 -9.21 11.18 3.91
N LEU A 117 -9.01 11.01 2.60
CA LEU A 117 -10.02 11.37 1.60
C LEU A 117 -11.13 10.31 1.52
N PHE A 118 -10.79 9.03 1.55
CA PHE A 118 -11.78 7.95 1.52
C PHE A 118 -12.81 8.06 2.67
N PRO A 119 -12.43 8.14 3.97
CA PRO A 119 -13.43 8.26 5.03
C PRO A 119 -14.22 9.58 4.98
N TYR A 120 -13.64 10.65 4.44
CA TYR A 120 -14.37 11.90 4.21
C TYR A 120 -15.47 11.72 3.15
N LEU A 121 -15.15 11.08 2.01
CA LEU A 121 -16.11 10.79 0.95
C LEU A 121 -17.16 9.77 1.39
N GLU A 122 -16.78 8.74 2.10
CA GLU A 122 -17.68 7.72 2.65
C GLU A 122 -18.75 8.35 3.55
N ARG A 123 -18.35 9.26 4.45
CA ARG A 123 -19.29 10.01 5.30
C ARG A 123 -20.21 10.91 4.50
N ARG A 124 -19.70 11.59 3.47
CA ARG A 124 -20.50 12.45 2.59
C ARG A 124 -21.54 11.67 1.82
N LEU A 125 -21.23 10.46 1.39
CA LEU A 125 -22.12 9.58 0.64
C LEU A 125 -23.10 8.81 1.55
N LYS A 126 -22.99 8.96 2.89
CA LYS A 126 -23.81 8.24 3.89
C LYS A 126 -23.81 6.73 3.71
N TRP A 127 -22.64 6.17 3.41
CA TRP A 127 -22.47 4.75 3.12
C TRP A 127 -22.03 3.91 4.34
N GLN A 128 -22.04 4.48 5.54
CA GLN A 128 -21.49 3.84 6.74
C GLN A 128 -22.27 2.61 7.25
N ASP A 129 -23.58 2.50 6.92
CA ASP A 129 -24.46 1.53 7.58
C ASP A 129 -25.05 0.46 6.63
N LYS A 130 -24.47 0.26 5.45
CA LYS A 130 -24.98 -0.70 4.48
C LYS A 130 -24.06 -1.91 4.36
N GLU A 131 -24.59 -3.09 4.65
CA GLU A 131 -23.92 -4.38 4.46
C GLU A 131 -24.39 -5.04 3.16
N GLY A 132 -23.47 -5.70 2.43
CA GLY A 132 -23.78 -6.45 1.23
C GLY A 132 -22.61 -6.52 0.24
N SER A 133 -22.52 -7.60 -0.52
CA SER A 133 -21.42 -7.85 -1.49
C SER A 133 -21.25 -6.72 -2.51
N VAL A 134 -22.35 -6.15 -3.03
CA VAL A 134 -22.31 -5.01 -3.95
C VAL A 134 -21.78 -3.74 -3.28
N PHE A 135 -21.97 -3.64 -1.96
CA PHE A 135 -21.55 -2.50 -1.19
C PHE A 135 -20.02 -2.53 -0.93
N GLU A 136 -19.45 -3.70 -0.71
CA GLU A 136 -18.00 -3.90 -0.62
C GLU A 136 -17.30 -3.48 -1.93
N LEU A 137 -17.86 -3.83 -3.08
CA LEU A 137 -17.34 -3.39 -4.39
C LEU A 137 -17.37 -1.86 -4.52
N LYS A 138 -18.44 -1.21 -4.07
CA LYS A 138 -18.56 0.25 -4.09
C LYS A 138 -17.54 0.91 -3.14
N LYS A 139 -17.30 0.35 -1.96
CA LYS A 139 -16.26 0.82 -1.04
C LYS A 139 -14.87 0.71 -1.65
N THR A 140 -14.55 -0.43 -2.24
CA THR A 140 -13.27 -0.65 -2.94
C THR A 140 -13.11 0.34 -4.10
N GLY A 141 -14.15 0.57 -4.88
CA GLY A 141 -14.14 1.58 -5.95
C GLY A 141 -13.90 3.00 -5.42
N LEU A 142 -14.59 3.38 -4.34
CA LEU A 142 -14.40 4.68 -3.70
C LEU A 142 -12.99 4.84 -3.12
N GLN A 143 -12.45 3.79 -2.52
CA GLN A 143 -11.10 3.76 -1.98
C GLN A 143 -10.06 3.96 -3.09
N THR A 144 -10.22 3.26 -4.22
CA THR A 144 -9.38 3.40 -5.42
C THR A 144 -9.49 4.81 -6.00
N PHE A 145 -10.70 5.33 -6.11
CA PHE A 145 -10.95 6.69 -6.59
C PHE A 145 -10.28 7.74 -5.69
N SER A 146 -10.36 7.58 -4.37
CA SER A 146 -9.72 8.47 -3.40
C SER A 146 -8.19 8.47 -3.52
N ALA A 147 -7.60 7.28 -3.72
CA ALA A 147 -6.16 7.16 -3.95
C ALA A 147 -5.74 7.87 -5.25
N GLN A 148 -6.49 7.65 -6.33
CA GLN A 148 -6.19 8.26 -7.62
C GLN A 148 -6.36 9.78 -7.62
N LEU A 149 -7.39 10.29 -6.94
CA LEU A 149 -7.60 11.73 -6.81
C LEU A 149 -6.43 12.41 -6.08
N ALA A 150 -5.88 11.74 -5.07
CA ALA A 150 -4.71 12.25 -4.34
C ALA A 150 -3.42 12.20 -5.17
N VAL A 151 -3.28 11.22 -6.07
CA VAL A 151 -2.10 11.05 -6.94
C VAL A 151 -2.17 11.93 -8.19
N ALA A 152 -3.37 12.24 -8.67
CA ALA A 152 -3.61 12.98 -9.92
C ALA A 152 -2.81 14.29 -10.04
N PRO A 153 -2.75 15.20 -9.04
CA PRO A 153 -1.99 16.44 -9.16
C PRO A 153 -0.49 16.22 -9.37
N ILE A 154 0.07 15.19 -8.72
CA ILE A 154 1.50 14.86 -8.87
C ILE A 154 1.77 14.35 -10.28
N LEU A 155 0.90 13.48 -10.81
CA LEU A 155 1.03 12.96 -12.17
C LEU A 155 0.91 14.07 -13.22
N LEU A 156 -0.03 15.00 -13.05
CA LEU A 156 -0.20 16.14 -13.97
C LEU A 156 1.04 17.03 -14.01
N ILE A 157 1.64 17.32 -12.85
CA ILE A 157 2.80 18.21 -12.76
C ILE A 157 4.08 17.54 -13.26
N LYS A 158 4.28 16.25 -12.96
CA LYS A 158 5.55 15.55 -13.21
C LYS A 158 5.58 14.78 -14.53
N VAL A 159 4.46 14.27 -14.99
CA VAL A 159 4.37 13.39 -16.19
C VAL A 159 3.69 14.06 -17.37
N GLY A 160 2.94 15.14 -17.12
CA GLY A 160 2.31 15.96 -18.17
C GLY A 160 1.05 15.35 -18.79
N TYR A 161 0.67 14.11 -18.45
CA TYR A 161 -0.58 13.49 -18.91
C TYR A 161 -1.16 12.54 -17.87
N LEU A 162 -2.49 12.56 -17.77
CA LEU A 162 -3.25 11.52 -17.09
C LEU A 162 -3.60 10.44 -18.13
N SER A 163 -3.08 9.24 -17.97
CA SER A 163 -3.54 8.11 -18.77
C SER A 163 -4.91 7.68 -18.27
N ALA A 164 -5.97 8.10 -18.96
CA ALA A 164 -7.33 7.63 -18.67
C ALA A 164 -7.44 6.10 -18.76
N THR A 165 -6.61 5.47 -19.57
CA THR A 165 -6.52 4.01 -19.68
C THR A 165 -5.95 3.37 -18.42
N ALA A 166 -5.02 4.01 -17.71
CA ALA A 166 -4.51 3.53 -16.43
C ALA A 166 -5.59 3.60 -15.33
N LEU A 167 -6.46 4.61 -15.39
CA LEU A 167 -7.60 4.75 -14.48
C LEU A 167 -8.58 3.58 -14.64
N ILE A 168 -8.97 3.30 -15.88
CA ILE A 168 -9.91 2.22 -16.21
C ILE A 168 -9.28 0.85 -15.90
N ALA A 169 -8.01 0.65 -16.28
CA ALA A 169 -7.30 -0.59 -16.02
C ALA A 169 -7.17 -0.88 -14.52
N ASN A 170 -6.84 0.11 -13.70
CA ASN A 170 -6.77 -0.06 -12.24
C ASN A 170 -8.12 -0.40 -11.61
N ILE A 171 -9.20 0.26 -12.05
CA ILE A 171 -10.55 -0.06 -11.55
C ILE A 171 -10.93 -1.50 -11.94
N LEU A 172 -10.68 -1.90 -13.19
CA LEU A 172 -10.98 -3.25 -13.66
C LEU A 172 -10.13 -4.30 -12.95
N ILE A 173 -8.82 -4.11 -12.86
CA ILE A 173 -7.90 -5.08 -12.23
C ILE A 173 -8.22 -5.26 -10.73
N LEU A 174 -8.44 -4.16 -9.99
CA LEU A 174 -8.80 -4.24 -8.57
C LEU A 174 -10.18 -4.82 -8.32
N THR A 175 -11.08 -4.77 -9.30
CA THR A 175 -12.40 -5.42 -9.20
C THR A 175 -12.32 -6.92 -9.45
N PHE A 176 -11.38 -7.39 -10.29
CA PHE A 176 -11.21 -8.80 -10.64
C PHE A 176 -10.17 -9.56 -9.78
N ILE A 177 -9.33 -8.85 -9.04
CA ILE A 177 -8.43 -9.51 -8.07
C ILE A 177 -9.14 -9.48 -6.72
N PRO A 178 -9.73 -10.60 -6.27
CA PRO A 178 -10.30 -10.67 -4.94
C PRO A 178 -9.19 -10.54 -3.90
N LEU A 179 -9.38 -9.64 -2.98
CA LEU A 179 -8.58 -9.51 -1.77
C LEU A 179 -8.74 -10.73 -0.87
#